data_137e0fcab97a8ea948e3bece1b810a4f
#
_entry.id   137e0fcab97a8ea948e3bece1b810a4f
#
_cell.length_a   1.000
_cell.length_b   1.000
_cell.length_c   1.000
_cell.angle_alpha   90.00
_cell.angle_beta   90.00
_cell.angle_gamma   90.00
#
_symmetry.space_group_name_H-M   'P 1'
#
loop_
_entity.id
_entity.type
_entity.pdbx_description
1 polymer ?
#
loop_
_entity_poly.entity_id
_entity_poly.type
_entity_poly.pdbx_seq_one_letter_code
_entity_poly.pdbx_strand_id
1 'polypeptide(L)'
;MSVNFARDVPICSDGNGVDMLFSVAVKRALDLLGPLRVPFLLLPPACVAAGAGAAFWRTGRIDWGVALLALLGAVCAHASVNSLNEYSDFCTCVDSRTSRTPFSGGSGTLQRRPELAGYALGAGLALALVTAVIGGYFALRVGAGILPLGIGGLAAVLFYTPWLNRNPVLCLVAPGLGFGTCMVMGTDFVLGGGYSWAGFFVSLVPFFLVSNLLLLNQIPDAGADRTAGRRHLVVVHGFRVAAAVYSMFNLGAFLSLAAGVLLQVLPPAVLIGLATLPLAALASRGAFVHGEHIPKLLPSLAMNVVTNLLTPLLVAAGLFLARR
;
A
#
# COMPACT_ATOMS: atom_id res chain seq x y z
N MET A 1 61.71 40.48 22.76
CA MET A 1 62.13 39.07 22.65
C MET A 1 61.44 38.26 23.73
N SER A 2 60.35 37.62 23.46
CA SER A 2 59.76 36.61 24.33
C SER A 2 59.04 35.56 23.41
N VAL A 3 59.67 34.42 23.35
CA VAL A 3 59.23 33.26 22.55
C VAL A 3 58.27 32.49 23.42
N ASN A 4 56.98 32.41 22.99
CA ASN A 4 55.96 31.50 23.56
C ASN A 4 55.97 30.20 22.81
N PHE A 5 56.44 29.11 23.40
CA PHE A 5 56.28 27.75 23.02
C PHE A 5 54.92 27.25 23.57
N ALA A 6 53.89 27.25 22.75
CA ALA A 6 52.70 26.46 23.01
C ALA A 6 52.80 25.15 22.17
N ARG A 7 52.89 24.05 22.89
CA ARG A 7 52.97 22.68 22.33
C ARG A 7 51.66 22.32 21.69
N ASP A 8 51.65 22.09 20.37
CA ASP A 8 50.61 21.37 19.67
C ASP A 8 50.71 19.89 20.07
N VAL A 9 49.75 19.43 20.86
CA VAL A 9 49.51 18.00 21.09
C VAL A 9 48.48 17.58 20.03
N PRO A 10 48.77 16.64 19.13
CA PRO A 10 47.76 16.11 18.22
C PRO A 10 46.79 15.26 19.05
N ILE A 11 45.55 15.74 19.18
CA ILE A 11 44.45 14.95 19.71
C ILE A 11 44.09 13.94 18.58
N CYS A 12 44.54 12.71 18.74
CA CYS A 12 43.98 11.57 17.95
C CYS A 12 42.51 11.38 18.33
N SER A 13 41.61 11.82 17.45
CA SER A 13 40.20 11.55 17.57
C SER A 13 39.85 10.36 16.67
N ASP A 14 40.14 9.14 17.11
CA ASP A 14 39.83 7.90 16.36
C ASP A 14 38.33 7.48 16.39
N GLY A 15 37.48 8.29 17.05
CA GLY A 15 36.01 8.04 17.08
C GLY A 15 35.26 8.58 15.87
N ASN A 16 35.72 9.66 15.25
CA ASN A 16 34.98 10.36 14.19
C ASN A 16 34.89 9.62 12.84
N GLY A 17 35.79 8.69 12.56
CA GLY A 17 35.83 7.95 11.30
C GLY A 17 34.76 6.86 11.22
N VAL A 18 34.52 6.14 12.31
CA VAL A 18 33.53 5.06 12.38
C VAL A 18 32.13 5.63 12.36
N ASP A 19 31.87 6.69 13.12
CA ASP A 19 30.58 7.37 13.14
C ASP A 19 30.24 8.02 11.79
N MET A 20 31.23 8.57 11.10
CA MET A 20 31.06 9.13 9.77
C MET A 20 30.76 8.03 8.72
N LEU A 21 31.48 6.92 8.73
CA LEU A 21 31.24 5.77 7.84
C LEU A 21 29.87 5.13 8.10
N PHE A 22 29.51 4.96 9.38
CA PHE A 22 28.19 4.46 9.76
C PHE A 22 27.08 5.40 9.29
N SER A 23 27.21 6.70 9.47
CA SER A 23 26.26 7.70 9.00
C SER A 23 26.11 7.68 7.47
N VAL A 24 27.20 7.55 6.74
CA VAL A 24 27.20 7.44 5.25
C VAL A 24 26.52 6.14 4.79
N ALA A 25 26.83 5.01 5.44
CA ALA A 25 26.22 3.73 5.11
C ALA A 25 24.70 3.71 5.36
N VAL A 26 24.26 4.25 6.52
CA VAL A 26 22.83 4.38 6.85
C VAL A 26 22.12 5.28 5.85
N LYS A 27 22.70 6.44 5.52
CA LYS A 27 22.12 7.36 4.53
C LYS A 27 21.99 6.70 3.15
N ARG A 28 23.00 5.94 2.72
CA ARG A 28 22.99 5.21 1.47
C ARG A 28 21.92 4.11 1.46
N ALA A 29 21.77 3.37 2.56
CA ALA A 29 20.69 2.38 2.72
C ALA A 29 19.30 3.03 2.65
N LEU A 30 19.09 4.16 3.31
CA LEU A 30 17.83 4.91 3.25
C LEU A 30 17.52 5.43 1.85
N ASP A 31 18.54 5.89 1.11
CA ASP A 31 18.36 6.31 -0.29
C ASP A 31 17.96 5.13 -1.19
N LEU A 32 18.51 3.91 -0.97
CA LEU A 32 18.11 2.71 -1.71
C LEU A 32 16.70 2.21 -1.36
N LEU A 33 16.26 2.41 -0.13
CA LEU A 33 14.92 2.03 0.33
C LEU A 33 13.84 3.06 -0.06
N GLY A 34 14.24 4.29 -0.38
CA GLY A 34 13.31 5.37 -0.71
C GLY A 34 12.30 5.01 -1.81
N PRO A 35 12.72 4.53 -3.00
CA PRO A 35 11.79 4.18 -4.08
C PRO A 35 10.79 3.08 -3.72
N LEU A 36 11.11 2.21 -2.73
CA LEU A 36 10.21 1.15 -2.28
C LEU A 36 9.06 1.69 -1.39
N ARG A 37 9.16 2.94 -0.91
CA ARG A 37 8.18 3.58 -0.01
C ARG A 37 7.85 2.71 1.20
N VAL A 38 8.88 2.31 1.95
CA VAL A 38 8.80 1.35 3.08
C VAL A 38 7.62 1.58 4.04
N PRO A 39 7.25 2.82 4.43
CA PRO A 39 6.09 3.02 5.30
C PRO A 39 4.76 2.48 4.74
N PHE A 40 4.61 2.44 3.42
CA PHE A 40 3.40 1.89 2.79
C PHE A 40 3.40 0.35 2.75
N LEU A 41 4.55 -0.30 2.92
CA LEU A 41 4.66 -1.77 2.94
C LEU A 41 4.03 -2.42 4.18
N LEU A 42 3.43 -1.64 5.09
CA LEU A 42 2.60 -2.15 6.19
C LEU A 42 1.22 -2.67 5.70
N LEU A 43 0.78 -2.27 4.51
CA LEU A 43 -0.54 -2.65 4.00
C LEU A 43 -0.63 -4.13 3.56
N PRO A 44 0.35 -4.72 2.82
CA PRO A 44 0.33 -6.15 2.50
C PRO A 44 0.19 -7.08 3.70
N PRO A 45 0.92 -6.91 4.83
CA PRO A 45 0.72 -7.71 6.04
C PRO A 45 -0.73 -7.70 6.54
N ALA A 46 -1.40 -6.54 6.53
CA ALA A 46 -2.79 -6.43 6.97
C ALA A 46 -3.75 -7.20 6.03
N CYS A 47 -3.52 -7.11 4.71
CA CYS A 47 -4.32 -7.84 3.71
C CYS A 47 -4.08 -9.34 3.78
N VAL A 48 -2.81 -9.78 3.88
CA VAL A 48 -2.46 -11.20 4.01
C VAL A 48 -3.01 -11.79 5.31
N ALA A 49 -2.94 -11.05 6.43
CA ALA A 49 -3.54 -11.48 7.69
C ALA A 49 -5.06 -11.69 7.57
N ALA A 50 -5.77 -10.80 6.87
CA ALA A 50 -7.19 -10.92 6.62
C ALA A 50 -7.53 -12.17 5.77
N GLY A 51 -6.77 -12.44 4.71
CA GLY A 51 -6.91 -13.63 3.88
C GLY A 51 -6.58 -14.92 4.64
N ALA A 52 -5.49 -14.91 5.43
CA ALA A 52 -5.12 -16.04 6.31
C ALA A 52 -6.19 -16.30 7.38
N GLY A 53 -6.77 -15.24 7.96
CA GLY A 53 -7.90 -15.34 8.87
C GLY A 53 -9.11 -16.01 8.24
N ALA A 54 -9.45 -15.66 6.99
CA ALA A 54 -10.56 -16.30 6.25
C ALA A 54 -10.31 -17.78 6.01
N ALA A 55 -9.10 -18.15 5.59
CA ALA A 55 -8.69 -19.55 5.43
C ALA A 55 -8.73 -20.31 6.76
N PHE A 56 -8.17 -19.71 7.84
CA PHE A 56 -8.15 -20.32 9.17
C PHE A 56 -9.55 -20.57 9.72
N TRP A 57 -10.43 -19.57 9.65
CA TRP A 57 -11.81 -19.71 10.11
C TRP A 57 -12.54 -20.87 9.41
N ARG A 58 -12.29 -21.10 8.13
CA ARG A 58 -12.88 -22.15 7.31
C ARG A 58 -12.27 -23.54 7.55
N THR A 59 -10.93 -23.61 7.69
CA THR A 59 -10.19 -24.88 7.67
C THR A 59 -9.69 -25.31 9.05
N GLY A 60 -9.66 -24.39 10.01
CA GLY A 60 -9.11 -24.61 11.37
C GLY A 60 -7.59 -24.74 11.44
N ARG A 61 -6.87 -24.54 10.34
CA ARG A 61 -5.40 -24.71 10.25
C ARG A 61 -4.76 -23.70 9.32
N ILE A 62 -3.47 -23.42 9.56
CA ILE A 62 -2.64 -22.58 8.68
C ILE A 62 -1.31 -23.30 8.42
N ASP A 63 -0.94 -23.38 7.18
CA ASP A 63 0.44 -23.63 6.76
C ASP A 63 1.23 -22.30 6.82
N TRP A 64 2.00 -22.12 7.90
CA TRP A 64 2.77 -20.88 8.11
C TRP A 64 3.83 -20.64 7.04
N GLY A 65 4.40 -21.69 6.45
CA GLY A 65 5.35 -21.56 5.34
C GLY A 65 4.69 -20.95 4.10
N VAL A 66 3.48 -21.42 3.79
CA VAL A 66 2.65 -20.86 2.70
C VAL A 66 2.23 -19.43 3.00
N ALA A 67 1.81 -19.14 4.24
CA ALA A 67 1.42 -17.78 4.65
C ALA A 67 2.58 -16.79 4.54
N LEU A 68 3.78 -17.16 4.98
CA LEU A 68 4.97 -16.32 4.87
C LEU A 68 5.39 -16.11 3.41
N LEU A 69 5.28 -17.15 2.58
CA LEU A 69 5.58 -17.02 1.15
C LEU A 69 4.56 -16.12 0.44
N ALA A 70 3.26 -16.21 0.79
CA ALA A 70 2.22 -15.32 0.31
C ALA A 70 2.50 -13.86 0.74
N LEU A 71 2.91 -13.65 1.99
CA LEU A 71 3.31 -12.35 2.50
C LEU A 71 4.51 -11.78 1.73
N LEU A 72 5.54 -12.61 1.49
CA LEU A 72 6.71 -12.19 0.70
C LEU A 72 6.29 -11.74 -0.71
N GLY A 73 5.45 -12.53 -1.39
CA GLY A 73 4.91 -12.20 -2.72
C GLY A 73 4.12 -10.89 -2.70
N ALA A 74 3.26 -10.69 -1.70
CA ALA A 74 2.47 -9.47 -1.54
C ALA A 74 3.34 -8.22 -1.28
N VAL A 75 4.36 -8.33 -0.42
CA VAL A 75 5.32 -7.25 -0.15
C VAL A 75 6.14 -6.93 -1.41
N CYS A 76 6.64 -7.95 -2.12
CA CYS A 76 7.35 -7.76 -3.38
C CYS A 76 6.49 -7.07 -4.44
N ALA A 77 5.22 -7.47 -4.60
CA ALA A 77 4.29 -6.83 -5.52
C ALA A 77 4.07 -5.35 -5.19
N HIS A 78 3.87 -5.03 -3.91
CA HIS A 78 3.68 -3.64 -3.48
C HIS A 78 4.95 -2.80 -3.62
N ALA A 79 6.11 -3.32 -3.22
CA ALA A 79 7.39 -2.65 -3.40
C ALA A 79 7.72 -2.44 -4.89
N SER A 80 7.36 -3.40 -5.75
CA SER A 80 7.50 -3.29 -7.20
C SER A 80 6.69 -2.12 -7.76
N VAL A 81 5.38 -2.07 -7.49
CA VAL A 81 4.54 -0.97 -8.02
C VAL A 81 4.99 0.39 -7.50
N ASN A 82 5.44 0.49 -6.24
CA ASN A 82 5.99 1.72 -5.70
C ASN A 82 7.25 2.17 -6.45
N SER A 83 8.19 1.24 -6.67
CA SER A 83 9.46 1.54 -7.32
C SER A 83 9.27 1.92 -8.80
N LEU A 84 8.39 1.20 -9.53
CA LEU A 84 8.03 1.54 -10.91
C LEU A 84 7.31 2.89 -11.00
N ASN A 85 6.46 3.21 -10.02
CA ASN A 85 5.79 4.49 -9.95
C ASN A 85 6.79 5.64 -9.70
N GLU A 86 7.72 5.50 -8.72
CA GLU A 86 8.78 6.48 -8.47
C GLU A 86 9.63 6.75 -9.72
N TYR A 87 10.03 5.69 -10.44
CA TYR A 87 10.78 5.83 -11.69
C TYR A 87 9.98 6.61 -12.75
N SER A 88 8.71 6.24 -12.96
CA SER A 88 7.84 6.90 -13.92
C SER A 88 7.58 8.37 -13.57
N ASP A 89 7.34 8.66 -12.29
CA ASP A 89 7.09 10.02 -11.80
C ASP A 89 8.34 10.90 -11.90
N PHE A 90 9.52 10.32 -11.72
CA PHE A 90 10.78 10.98 -11.99
C PHE A 90 10.94 11.31 -13.49
N CYS A 91 10.72 10.34 -14.39
CA CYS A 91 10.82 10.54 -15.84
C CYS A 91 9.83 11.57 -16.38
N THR A 92 8.63 11.68 -15.78
CA THR A 92 7.58 12.63 -16.17
C THR A 92 7.66 13.96 -15.41
N CYS A 93 8.63 14.11 -14.50
CA CYS A 93 8.82 15.30 -13.66
C CYS A 93 7.58 15.68 -12.82
N VAL A 94 6.66 14.74 -12.53
CA VAL A 94 5.46 15.00 -11.73
C VAL A 94 5.85 15.38 -10.31
N ASP A 95 6.68 14.59 -9.67
CA ASP A 95 7.10 14.78 -8.27
C ASP A 95 7.87 16.09 -8.04
N SER A 96 8.51 16.65 -9.07
CA SER A 96 9.19 17.93 -8.97
C SER A 96 8.21 19.12 -8.93
N ARG A 97 6.96 18.91 -9.34
CA ARG A 97 5.88 19.91 -9.39
C ARG A 97 4.88 19.78 -8.26
N THR A 98 5.04 18.75 -7.42
CA THR A 98 4.13 18.45 -6.31
C THR A 98 4.67 18.98 -4.99
N SER A 99 3.82 19.65 -4.20
CA SER A 99 4.12 19.96 -2.80
C SER A 99 4.00 18.69 -1.97
N ARG A 100 5.14 18.14 -1.52
CA ARG A 100 5.15 16.89 -0.78
C ARG A 100 4.42 16.99 0.55
N THR A 101 3.68 15.94 0.84
CA THR A 101 3.09 15.67 2.15
C THR A 101 3.61 14.33 2.68
N PRO A 102 3.37 13.96 3.94
CA PRO A 102 3.68 12.62 4.43
C PRO A 102 2.95 11.49 3.67
N PHE A 103 1.92 11.82 2.89
CA PHE A 103 1.02 10.87 2.22
C PHE A 103 1.08 10.92 0.69
N SER A 104 1.68 11.96 0.10
CA SER A 104 1.68 12.21 -1.34
C SER A 104 2.98 12.90 -1.81
N GLY A 105 3.22 12.90 -3.14
CA GLY A 105 4.37 13.58 -3.75
C GLY A 105 5.66 12.77 -3.78
N GLY A 106 5.57 11.45 -3.78
CA GLY A 106 6.71 10.54 -3.90
C GLY A 106 7.64 10.50 -2.68
N SER A 107 8.68 9.67 -2.73
CA SER A 107 9.71 9.58 -1.67
C SER A 107 10.68 10.77 -1.68
N GLY A 108 10.80 11.41 -2.82
CA GLY A 108 11.78 12.46 -3.06
C GLY A 108 13.21 11.98 -3.23
N THR A 109 13.42 10.70 -3.26
CA THR A 109 14.76 10.14 -3.38
C THR A 109 15.35 10.42 -4.75
N LEU A 110 14.62 10.15 -5.83
CA LEU A 110 15.12 10.34 -7.18
C LEU A 110 15.35 11.81 -7.55
N GLN A 111 14.64 12.75 -6.92
CA GLN A 111 14.90 14.19 -7.11
C GLN A 111 16.21 14.62 -6.45
N ARG A 112 16.60 13.99 -5.31
CA ARG A 112 17.89 14.25 -4.64
C ARG A 112 19.04 13.44 -5.23
N ARG A 113 18.75 12.26 -5.76
CA ARG A 113 19.70 11.24 -6.24
C ARG A 113 19.25 10.69 -7.60
N PRO A 114 19.32 11.50 -8.68
CA PRO A 114 18.88 11.10 -10.02
C PRO A 114 19.58 9.84 -10.55
N GLU A 115 20.82 9.60 -10.12
CA GLU A 115 21.60 8.40 -10.47
C GLU A 115 20.97 7.09 -10.01
N LEU A 116 20.03 7.14 -9.05
CA LEU A 116 19.28 5.96 -8.59
C LEU A 116 18.05 5.62 -9.46
N ALA A 117 17.77 6.37 -10.53
CA ALA A 117 16.61 6.10 -11.40
C ALA A 117 16.69 4.70 -12.04
N GLY A 118 17.86 4.33 -12.55
CA GLY A 118 18.08 2.98 -13.11
C GLY A 118 17.93 1.86 -12.05
N TYR A 119 18.36 2.13 -10.81
CA TYR A 119 18.15 1.21 -9.69
C TYR A 119 16.66 1.06 -9.38
N ALA A 120 15.88 2.15 -9.32
CA ALA A 120 14.44 2.09 -9.04
C ALA A 120 13.70 1.25 -10.10
N LEU A 121 14.01 1.43 -11.38
CA LEU A 121 13.45 0.61 -12.46
C LEU A 121 13.84 -0.86 -12.29
N GLY A 122 15.14 -1.15 -12.12
CA GLY A 122 15.67 -2.51 -11.97
C GLY A 122 15.08 -3.23 -10.75
N ALA A 123 15.02 -2.56 -9.60
CA ALA A 123 14.41 -3.09 -8.37
C ALA A 123 12.92 -3.38 -8.57
N GLY A 124 12.18 -2.47 -9.21
CA GLY A 124 10.77 -2.66 -9.53
C GLY A 124 10.53 -3.91 -10.38
N LEU A 125 11.29 -4.06 -11.47
CA LEU A 125 11.17 -5.24 -12.36
C LEU A 125 11.61 -6.54 -11.69
N ALA A 126 12.70 -6.52 -10.91
CA ALA A 126 13.16 -7.70 -10.17
C ALA A 126 12.11 -8.16 -9.14
N LEU A 127 11.49 -7.24 -8.40
CA LEU A 127 10.44 -7.55 -7.45
C LEU A 127 9.17 -8.07 -8.13
N ALA A 128 8.82 -7.55 -9.32
CA ALA A 128 7.73 -8.09 -10.14
C ALA A 128 8.04 -9.55 -10.57
N LEU A 129 9.28 -9.83 -10.97
CA LEU A 129 9.72 -11.18 -11.33
C LEU A 129 9.64 -12.12 -10.12
N VAL A 130 10.10 -11.71 -8.94
CA VAL A 130 9.97 -12.52 -7.70
C VAL A 130 8.49 -12.81 -7.41
N THR A 131 7.60 -11.82 -7.56
CA THR A 131 6.15 -11.99 -7.41
C THR A 131 5.62 -13.03 -8.41
N ALA A 132 6.02 -12.95 -9.67
CA ALA A 132 5.62 -13.90 -10.71
C ALA A 132 6.11 -15.32 -10.41
N VAL A 133 7.35 -15.49 -9.95
CA VAL A 133 7.92 -16.80 -9.56
C VAL A 133 7.14 -17.40 -8.40
N ILE A 134 6.83 -16.61 -7.35
CA ILE A 134 6.01 -17.06 -6.22
C ILE A 134 4.60 -17.44 -6.69
N GLY A 135 3.98 -16.64 -7.57
CA GLY A 135 2.69 -16.95 -8.17
C GLY A 135 2.71 -18.25 -8.99
N GLY A 136 3.76 -18.48 -9.78
CA GLY A 136 4.00 -19.72 -10.52
C GLY A 136 4.15 -20.93 -9.59
N TYR A 137 4.91 -20.79 -8.51
CA TYR A 137 5.02 -21.84 -7.48
C TYR A 137 3.65 -22.18 -6.88
N PHE A 138 2.83 -21.19 -6.54
CA PHE A 138 1.48 -21.45 -6.04
C PHE A 138 0.59 -22.12 -7.09
N ALA A 139 0.67 -21.72 -8.36
CA ALA A 139 -0.09 -22.38 -9.43
C ALA A 139 0.27 -23.86 -9.56
N LEU A 140 1.52 -24.23 -9.40
CA LEU A 140 1.99 -25.62 -9.38
C LEU A 140 1.53 -26.37 -8.12
N ARG A 141 1.47 -25.70 -6.97
CA ARG A 141 1.14 -26.33 -5.69
C ARG A 141 -0.36 -26.51 -5.47
N VAL A 142 -1.17 -25.48 -5.78
CA VAL A 142 -2.62 -25.46 -5.48
C VAL A 142 -3.50 -25.51 -6.72
N GLY A 143 -2.88 -25.59 -7.91
CA GLY A 143 -3.57 -25.67 -9.20
C GLY A 143 -3.76 -24.33 -9.91
N ALA A 144 -4.08 -24.40 -11.19
CA ALA A 144 -4.20 -23.26 -12.10
C ALA A 144 -5.29 -22.23 -11.72
N GLY A 145 -6.21 -22.59 -10.82
CA GLY A 145 -7.26 -21.67 -10.34
C GLY A 145 -6.75 -20.37 -9.72
N ILE A 146 -5.49 -20.33 -9.24
CA ILE A 146 -4.88 -19.09 -8.72
C ILE A 146 -4.40 -18.13 -9.82
N LEU A 147 -4.21 -18.62 -11.07
CA LEU A 147 -3.63 -17.83 -12.15
C LEU A 147 -4.41 -16.54 -12.48
N PRO A 148 -5.76 -16.52 -12.51
CA PRO A 148 -6.49 -15.28 -12.76
C PRO A 148 -6.12 -14.16 -11.76
N LEU A 149 -5.98 -14.49 -10.47
CA LEU A 149 -5.56 -13.52 -9.43
C LEU A 149 -4.09 -13.12 -9.61
N GLY A 150 -3.20 -14.08 -9.88
CA GLY A 150 -1.78 -13.82 -10.07
C GLY A 150 -1.51 -12.95 -11.31
N ILE A 151 -2.11 -13.28 -12.45
CA ILE A 151 -1.97 -12.51 -13.70
C ILE A 151 -2.61 -11.13 -13.55
N GLY A 152 -3.81 -11.04 -12.98
CA GLY A 152 -4.49 -9.77 -12.73
C GLY A 152 -3.71 -8.86 -11.79
N GLY A 153 -3.15 -9.41 -10.71
CA GLY A 153 -2.31 -8.67 -9.77
C GLY A 153 -1.01 -8.18 -10.41
N LEU A 154 -0.32 -9.04 -11.17
CA LEU A 154 0.90 -8.65 -11.87
C LEU A 154 0.63 -7.61 -12.97
N ALA A 155 -0.47 -7.77 -13.71
CA ALA A 155 -0.91 -6.78 -14.68
C ALA A 155 -1.22 -5.42 -14.01
N ALA A 156 -1.89 -5.42 -12.85
CA ALA A 156 -2.10 -4.20 -12.08
C ALA A 156 -0.78 -3.54 -11.68
N VAL A 157 0.23 -4.29 -11.21
CA VAL A 157 1.55 -3.77 -10.85
C VAL A 157 2.24 -3.10 -12.05
N LEU A 158 2.27 -3.78 -13.20
CA LEU A 158 3.03 -3.33 -14.38
C LEU A 158 2.33 -2.20 -15.15
N PHE A 159 0.99 -2.23 -15.21
CA PHE A 159 0.21 -1.31 -16.03
C PHE A 159 -0.46 -0.17 -15.25
N TYR A 160 -0.34 -0.15 -13.91
CA TYR A 160 -0.93 0.92 -13.10
C TYR A 160 -0.49 2.30 -13.57
N THR A 161 0.81 2.55 -13.54
CA THR A 161 1.36 3.87 -13.84
C THR A 161 1.27 4.25 -15.32
N PRO A 162 1.57 3.39 -16.31
CA PRO A 162 1.52 3.80 -17.72
C PRO A 162 0.10 3.94 -18.26
N TRP A 163 -0.90 3.19 -17.75
CA TRP A 163 -2.23 3.12 -18.36
C TRP A 163 -3.38 3.37 -17.39
N LEU A 164 -3.42 2.65 -16.25
CA LEU A 164 -4.61 2.63 -15.39
C LEU A 164 -4.88 4.00 -14.76
N ASN A 165 -3.85 4.76 -14.42
CA ASN A 165 -3.97 6.10 -13.85
C ASN A 165 -4.46 7.18 -14.85
N ARG A 166 -4.63 6.82 -16.13
CA ARG A 166 -5.18 7.70 -17.18
C ARG A 166 -6.70 7.54 -17.36
N ASN A 167 -7.31 6.62 -16.63
CA ASN A 167 -8.76 6.42 -16.63
C ASN A 167 -9.28 6.56 -15.20
N PRO A 168 -10.29 7.43 -14.93
CA PRO A 168 -10.77 7.72 -13.58
C PRO A 168 -11.26 6.47 -12.83
N VAL A 169 -11.96 5.57 -13.51
CA VAL A 169 -12.52 4.35 -12.91
C VAL A 169 -11.42 3.31 -12.67
N LEU A 170 -10.58 3.06 -13.67
CA LEU A 170 -9.49 2.07 -13.53
C LEU A 170 -8.48 2.50 -12.47
N CYS A 171 -8.15 3.80 -12.41
CA CYS A 171 -7.28 4.35 -11.38
C CYS A 171 -7.86 4.16 -9.98
N LEU A 172 -9.18 4.33 -9.83
CA LEU A 172 -9.87 4.16 -8.55
C LEU A 172 -9.89 2.70 -8.10
N VAL A 173 -10.25 1.77 -8.98
CA VAL A 173 -10.51 0.37 -8.59
C VAL A 173 -9.26 -0.52 -8.60
N ALA A 174 -8.24 -0.20 -9.39
CA ALA A 174 -7.06 -1.05 -9.54
C ALA A 174 -6.31 -1.32 -8.22
N PRO A 175 -6.09 -0.34 -7.32
CA PRO A 175 -5.46 -0.60 -6.02
C PRO A 175 -6.31 -1.54 -5.17
N GLY A 176 -7.63 -1.33 -5.14
CA GLY A 176 -8.56 -2.21 -4.43
C GLY A 176 -8.54 -3.64 -4.97
N LEU A 177 -8.51 -3.83 -6.29
CA LEU A 177 -8.35 -5.14 -6.90
C LEU A 177 -7.03 -5.80 -6.50
N GLY A 178 -5.92 -5.04 -6.51
CA GLY A 178 -4.60 -5.54 -6.13
C GLY A 178 -4.56 -6.01 -4.67
N PHE A 179 -4.97 -5.17 -3.74
CA PHE A 179 -4.88 -5.46 -2.30
C PHE A 179 -6.05 -6.31 -1.79
N GLY A 180 -7.27 -5.98 -2.17
CA GLY A 180 -8.45 -6.75 -1.79
C GLY A 180 -8.51 -8.09 -2.53
N THR A 181 -8.81 -8.03 -3.82
CA THR A 181 -9.08 -9.26 -4.58
C THR A 181 -7.84 -10.13 -4.72
N CYS A 182 -6.70 -9.58 -5.18
CA CYS A 182 -5.52 -10.41 -5.43
C CYS A 182 -4.83 -10.86 -4.14
N MET A 183 -4.55 -9.96 -3.18
CA MET A 183 -3.81 -10.34 -1.97
C MET A 183 -4.68 -11.12 -0.97
N VAL A 184 -5.90 -10.64 -0.65
CA VAL A 184 -6.76 -11.30 0.36
C VAL A 184 -7.31 -12.62 -0.18
N MET A 185 -7.99 -12.59 -1.34
CA MET A 185 -8.52 -13.83 -1.91
C MET A 185 -7.41 -14.79 -2.36
N GLY A 186 -6.29 -14.26 -2.85
CA GLY A 186 -5.13 -15.07 -3.20
C GLY A 186 -4.56 -15.80 -1.98
N THR A 187 -4.46 -15.12 -0.84
CA THR A 187 -4.01 -15.74 0.42
C THR A 187 -5.01 -16.78 0.93
N ASP A 188 -6.33 -16.46 0.93
CA ASP A 188 -7.36 -17.43 1.28
C ASP A 188 -7.32 -18.66 0.36
N PHE A 189 -7.10 -18.44 -0.96
CA PHE A 189 -7.03 -19.53 -1.94
C PHE A 189 -5.84 -20.48 -1.66
N VAL A 190 -4.64 -19.93 -1.49
CA VAL A 190 -3.43 -20.77 -1.33
C VAL A 190 -3.38 -21.49 0.00
N LEU A 191 -4.00 -20.95 1.05
CA LEU A 191 -4.10 -21.57 2.38
C LEU A 191 -5.31 -22.48 2.52
N GLY A 192 -6.42 -22.12 1.89
CA GLY A 192 -7.70 -22.83 2.02
C GLY A 192 -8.01 -23.81 0.90
N GLY A 193 -7.17 -23.89 -0.13
CA GLY A 193 -7.29 -24.83 -1.24
C GLY A 193 -8.33 -24.44 -2.32
N GLY A 194 -8.81 -23.20 -2.34
CA GLY A 194 -9.77 -22.73 -3.34
C GLY A 194 -10.48 -21.44 -2.97
N TYR A 195 -11.23 -20.90 -3.92
CA TYR A 195 -12.07 -19.71 -3.70
C TYR A 195 -13.16 -19.97 -2.66
N SER A 196 -13.42 -18.96 -1.84
CA SER A 196 -14.47 -19.01 -0.83
C SER A 196 -15.28 -17.71 -0.77
N TRP A 197 -16.54 -17.82 -0.39
CA TRP A 197 -17.36 -16.64 -0.11
C TRP A 197 -16.81 -15.84 1.09
N ALA A 198 -16.21 -16.50 2.08
CA ALA A 198 -15.56 -15.83 3.18
C ALA A 198 -14.39 -14.97 2.69
N GLY A 199 -13.48 -15.53 1.89
CA GLY A 199 -12.40 -14.79 1.24
C GLY A 199 -12.91 -13.64 0.38
N PHE A 200 -14.00 -13.84 -0.36
CA PHE A 200 -14.61 -12.79 -1.17
C PHE A 200 -15.12 -11.62 -0.32
N PHE A 201 -15.98 -11.85 0.69
CA PHE A 201 -16.51 -10.77 1.52
C PHE A 201 -15.42 -10.05 2.32
N VAL A 202 -14.43 -10.79 2.83
CA VAL A 202 -13.26 -10.19 3.52
C VAL A 202 -12.44 -9.34 2.56
N SER A 203 -12.29 -9.76 1.31
CA SER A 203 -11.52 -9.03 0.29
C SER A 203 -12.14 -7.69 -0.10
N LEU A 204 -13.47 -7.56 0.00
CA LEU A 204 -14.17 -6.31 -0.30
C LEU A 204 -13.77 -5.18 0.66
N VAL A 205 -13.36 -5.49 1.89
CA VAL A 205 -12.93 -4.49 2.86
C VAL A 205 -11.70 -3.74 2.34
N PRO A 206 -10.55 -4.37 2.11
CA PRO A 206 -9.40 -3.66 1.54
C PRO A 206 -9.63 -3.25 0.08
N PHE A 207 -10.52 -3.91 -0.68
CA PHE A 207 -10.90 -3.42 -2.00
C PHE A 207 -11.41 -1.98 -1.94
N PHE A 208 -12.37 -1.70 -1.09
CA PHE A 208 -12.92 -0.36 -0.94
C PHE A 208 -11.96 0.60 -0.23
N LEU A 209 -11.35 0.17 0.87
CA LEU A 209 -10.50 1.03 1.68
C LEU A 209 -9.21 1.43 0.97
N VAL A 210 -8.54 0.52 0.23
CA VAL A 210 -7.29 0.84 -0.47
C VAL A 210 -7.56 1.66 -1.74
N SER A 211 -8.69 1.44 -2.42
CA SER A 211 -9.16 2.37 -3.45
C SER A 211 -9.31 3.79 -2.89
N ASN A 212 -9.87 3.91 -1.69
CA ASN A 212 -10.01 5.16 -0.97
C ASN A 212 -8.67 5.76 -0.51
N LEU A 213 -7.71 4.91 -0.12
CA LEU A 213 -6.39 5.37 0.29
C LEU A 213 -5.75 6.18 -0.83
N LEU A 214 -5.79 5.64 -2.05
CA LEU A 214 -5.22 6.30 -3.19
C LEU A 214 -6.05 7.52 -3.64
N LEU A 215 -7.38 7.40 -3.64
CA LEU A 215 -8.28 8.49 -4.04
C LEU A 215 -8.06 9.74 -3.19
N LEU A 216 -7.94 9.59 -1.87
CA LEU A 216 -7.75 10.73 -0.98
C LEU A 216 -6.34 11.32 -1.11
N ASN A 217 -5.31 10.47 -1.32
CA ASN A 217 -3.94 10.90 -1.54
C ASN A 217 -3.73 11.63 -2.89
N GLN A 218 -4.64 11.47 -3.84
CA GLN A 218 -4.61 12.19 -5.12
C GLN A 218 -5.08 13.64 -5.02
N ILE A 219 -5.75 14.04 -3.93
CA ILE A 219 -6.23 15.42 -3.79
C ILE A 219 -5.06 16.43 -3.74
N PRO A 220 -4.03 16.24 -2.90
CA PRO A 220 -2.87 17.13 -2.90
C PRO A 220 -2.11 17.18 -4.22
N ASP A 221 -2.07 16.06 -4.95
CA ASP A 221 -1.26 15.91 -6.16
C ASP A 221 -2.00 16.34 -7.45
N ALA A 222 -3.31 16.65 -7.37
CA ALA A 222 -4.18 16.87 -8.53
C ALA A 222 -3.68 17.92 -9.53
N GLY A 223 -3.00 18.97 -9.05
CA GLY A 223 -2.42 20.03 -9.90
C GLY A 223 -1.26 19.51 -10.76
N ALA A 224 -0.32 18.81 -10.14
CA ALA A 224 0.84 18.21 -10.80
C ALA A 224 0.42 17.06 -11.72
N ASP A 225 -0.49 16.20 -11.27
CA ASP A 225 -1.01 15.07 -12.03
C ASP A 225 -1.71 15.50 -13.33
N ARG A 226 -2.46 16.60 -13.29
CA ARG A 226 -3.08 17.18 -14.49
C ARG A 226 -2.04 17.57 -15.54
N THR A 227 -0.92 18.16 -15.13
CA THR A 227 0.15 18.56 -16.05
C THR A 227 0.91 17.39 -16.65
N ALA A 228 0.90 16.23 -15.97
CA ALA A 228 1.48 14.98 -16.44
C ALA A 228 0.53 14.12 -17.28
N GLY A 229 -0.68 14.61 -17.57
CA GLY A 229 -1.67 13.90 -18.37
C GLY A 229 -2.40 12.78 -17.65
N ARG A 230 -2.30 12.70 -16.29
CA ARG A 230 -3.10 11.78 -15.48
C ARG A 230 -4.56 12.22 -15.49
N ARG A 231 -5.46 11.25 -15.47
CA ARG A 231 -6.91 11.48 -15.56
C ARG A 231 -7.65 10.68 -14.50
N HIS A 232 -7.16 10.74 -13.26
CA HIS A 232 -7.88 10.15 -12.13
C HIS A 232 -9.10 11.00 -11.72
N LEU A 233 -9.92 10.48 -10.81
CA LEU A 233 -11.23 11.04 -10.46
C LEU A 233 -11.13 12.50 -10.01
N VAL A 234 -10.14 12.85 -9.18
CA VAL A 234 -9.96 14.23 -8.67
C VAL A 234 -9.63 15.20 -9.80
N VAL A 235 -8.79 14.81 -10.78
CA VAL A 235 -8.42 15.65 -11.93
C VAL A 235 -9.61 15.90 -12.85
N VAL A 236 -10.45 14.88 -13.08
CA VAL A 236 -11.55 14.94 -14.04
C VAL A 236 -12.80 15.57 -13.44
N HIS A 237 -13.15 15.19 -12.20
CA HIS A 237 -14.44 15.57 -11.58
C HIS A 237 -14.30 16.47 -10.35
N GLY A 238 -13.08 16.78 -9.94
CA GLY A 238 -12.82 17.62 -8.77
C GLY A 238 -12.95 16.90 -7.42
N PHE A 239 -12.52 17.61 -6.36
CA PHE A 239 -12.43 17.03 -5.02
C PHE A 239 -13.79 16.70 -4.40
N ARG A 240 -14.87 17.45 -4.71
CA ARG A 240 -16.21 17.19 -4.13
C ARG A 240 -16.78 15.85 -4.60
N VAL A 241 -16.66 15.54 -5.89
CA VAL A 241 -17.07 14.22 -6.42
C VAL A 241 -16.18 13.12 -5.85
N ALA A 242 -14.87 13.38 -5.75
CA ALA A 242 -13.94 12.45 -5.12
C ALA A 242 -14.31 12.18 -3.65
N ALA A 243 -14.67 13.20 -2.86
CA ALA A 243 -15.10 13.06 -1.48
C ALA A 243 -16.42 12.26 -1.36
N ALA A 244 -17.35 12.42 -2.30
CA ALA A 244 -18.58 11.64 -2.34
C ALA A 244 -18.28 10.16 -2.62
N VAL A 245 -17.47 9.86 -3.64
CA VAL A 245 -17.05 8.50 -3.96
C VAL A 245 -16.26 7.87 -2.81
N TYR A 246 -15.35 8.62 -2.18
CA TYR A 246 -14.62 8.21 -0.99
C TYR A 246 -15.57 7.77 0.14
N SER A 247 -16.63 8.56 0.40
CA SER A 247 -17.61 8.24 1.43
C SER A 247 -18.45 7.01 1.08
N MET A 248 -18.83 6.85 -0.20
CA MET A 248 -19.53 5.64 -0.68
C MET A 248 -18.66 4.38 -0.56
N PHE A 249 -17.39 4.46 -0.86
CA PHE A 249 -16.45 3.35 -0.74
C PHE A 249 -16.20 2.98 0.73
N ASN A 250 -16.09 3.97 1.63
CA ASN A 250 -16.05 3.69 3.08
C ASN A 250 -17.32 2.93 3.53
N LEU A 251 -18.49 3.40 3.11
CA LEU A 251 -19.74 2.70 3.41
C LEU A 251 -19.74 1.28 2.83
N GLY A 252 -19.27 1.09 1.59
CA GLY A 252 -19.15 -0.21 0.93
C GLY A 252 -18.29 -1.20 1.72
N ALA A 253 -17.16 -0.74 2.28
CA ALA A 253 -16.28 -1.57 3.09
C ALA A 253 -16.98 -2.13 4.35
N PHE A 254 -17.70 -1.28 5.07
CA PHE A 254 -18.39 -1.70 6.30
C PHE A 254 -19.68 -2.47 6.00
N LEU A 255 -20.40 -2.12 4.94
CA LEU A 255 -21.57 -2.89 4.49
C LEU A 255 -21.18 -4.29 4.01
N SER A 256 -19.99 -4.47 3.42
CA SER A 256 -19.53 -5.80 3.02
C SER A 256 -19.33 -6.73 4.22
N LEU A 257 -18.83 -6.21 5.36
CA LEU A 257 -18.76 -6.99 6.61
C LEU A 257 -20.14 -7.35 7.15
N ALA A 258 -21.04 -6.36 7.22
CA ALA A 258 -22.40 -6.60 7.69
C ALA A 258 -23.13 -7.61 6.79
N ALA A 259 -23.02 -7.46 5.48
CA ALA A 259 -23.61 -8.39 4.52
C ALA A 259 -23.03 -9.81 4.67
N GLY A 260 -21.72 -9.96 4.82
CA GLY A 260 -21.07 -11.26 5.04
C GLY A 260 -21.59 -11.97 6.31
N VAL A 261 -21.84 -11.22 7.38
CA VAL A 261 -22.41 -11.76 8.62
C VAL A 261 -23.90 -12.08 8.46
N LEU A 262 -24.69 -11.19 7.87
CA LEU A 262 -26.10 -11.41 7.63
C LEU A 262 -26.39 -12.63 6.72
N LEU A 263 -25.53 -12.83 5.74
CA LEU A 263 -25.58 -14.01 4.84
C LEU A 263 -24.97 -15.26 5.48
N GLN A 264 -24.56 -15.20 6.76
CA GLN A 264 -23.95 -16.32 7.50
C GLN A 264 -22.66 -16.88 6.86
N VAL A 265 -22.00 -16.07 6.03
CA VAL A 265 -20.73 -16.39 5.37
C VAL A 265 -19.54 -16.04 6.27
N LEU A 266 -19.70 -15.05 7.13
CA LEU A 266 -18.70 -14.59 8.09
C LEU A 266 -19.23 -14.70 9.53
N PRO A 267 -18.33 -14.98 10.51
CA PRO A 267 -18.74 -14.97 11.91
C PRO A 267 -18.99 -13.55 12.42
N PRO A 268 -19.92 -13.33 13.39
CA PRO A 268 -20.19 -12.01 13.95
C PRO A 268 -18.96 -11.28 14.53
N ALA A 269 -17.95 -12.02 14.95
CA ALA A 269 -16.71 -11.45 15.50
C ALA A 269 -15.97 -10.54 14.52
N VAL A 270 -16.16 -10.67 13.20
CA VAL A 270 -15.54 -9.76 12.21
C VAL A 270 -16.07 -8.33 12.32
N LEU A 271 -17.25 -8.14 12.95
CA LEU A 271 -17.85 -6.82 13.17
C LEU A 271 -17.00 -5.94 14.10
N ILE A 272 -15.99 -6.49 14.79
CA ILE A 272 -14.98 -5.68 15.50
C ILE A 272 -14.28 -4.71 14.52
N GLY A 273 -14.21 -5.02 13.22
CA GLY A 273 -13.74 -4.10 12.19
C GLY A 273 -14.55 -2.79 12.10
N LEU A 274 -15.81 -2.77 12.55
CA LEU A 274 -16.63 -1.55 12.63
C LEU A 274 -16.09 -0.53 13.65
N ALA A 275 -15.17 -0.92 14.54
CA ALA A 275 -14.53 0.00 15.48
C ALA A 275 -13.79 1.16 14.78
N THR A 276 -13.41 0.99 13.51
CA THR A 276 -12.77 2.03 12.69
C THR A 276 -13.76 2.95 11.96
N LEU A 277 -15.06 2.65 12.00
CA LEU A 277 -16.10 3.45 11.34
C LEU A 277 -16.08 4.94 11.73
N PRO A 278 -15.88 5.32 13.02
CA PRO A 278 -15.78 6.73 13.40
C PRO A 278 -14.61 7.46 12.70
N LEU A 279 -13.45 6.79 12.53
CA LEU A 279 -12.31 7.35 11.82
C LEU A 279 -12.62 7.56 10.34
N ALA A 280 -13.26 6.58 9.69
CA ALA A 280 -13.69 6.67 8.30
C ALA A 280 -14.72 7.81 8.10
N ALA A 281 -15.67 7.98 9.03
CA ALA A 281 -16.66 9.04 8.99
C ALA A 281 -16.03 10.44 9.15
N LEU A 282 -15.09 10.59 10.10
CA LEU A 282 -14.36 11.85 10.29
C LEU A 282 -13.47 12.18 9.08
N ALA A 283 -12.79 11.17 8.50
CA ALA A 283 -12.00 11.35 7.28
C ALA A 283 -12.89 11.77 6.10
N SER A 284 -14.07 11.16 5.95
CA SER A 284 -15.07 11.53 4.92
C SER A 284 -15.52 12.98 5.08
N ARG A 285 -15.90 13.39 6.31
CA ARG A 285 -16.26 14.77 6.60
C ARG A 285 -15.13 15.74 6.26
N GLY A 286 -13.89 15.41 6.65
CA GLY A 286 -12.74 16.26 6.38
C GLY A 286 -12.41 16.36 4.88
N ALA A 287 -12.62 15.31 4.10
CA ALA A 287 -12.47 15.33 2.65
C ALA A 287 -13.45 16.34 2.00
N PHE A 288 -14.71 16.39 2.45
CA PHE A 288 -15.70 17.36 1.97
C PHE A 288 -15.37 18.79 2.38
N VAL A 289 -14.98 19.00 3.63
CA VAL A 289 -14.83 20.35 4.21
C VAL A 289 -13.48 20.97 3.85
N HIS A 290 -12.44 20.15 3.73
CA HIS A 290 -11.05 20.61 3.62
C HIS A 290 -10.35 20.20 2.33
N GLY A 291 -11.05 19.63 1.35
CA GLY A 291 -10.42 19.14 0.11
C GLY A 291 -9.60 20.18 -0.66
N GLU A 292 -9.91 21.49 -0.52
CA GLU A 292 -9.13 22.59 -1.13
C GLU A 292 -7.97 23.09 -0.26
N HIS A 293 -7.92 22.71 1.01
CA HIS A 293 -6.96 23.22 1.99
C HIS A 293 -6.07 22.12 2.51
N ILE A 294 -5.01 21.78 1.79
CA ILE A 294 -4.15 20.63 2.06
C ILE A 294 -3.69 20.53 3.52
N PRO A 295 -3.23 21.62 4.21
CA PRO A 295 -2.84 21.51 5.62
C PRO A 295 -3.98 21.05 6.54
N LYS A 296 -5.22 21.43 6.22
CA LYS A 296 -6.42 21.02 7.00
C LYS A 296 -6.91 19.62 6.61
N LEU A 297 -6.52 19.11 5.44
CA LEU A 297 -6.84 17.76 4.98
C LEU A 297 -5.93 16.69 5.61
N LEU A 298 -4.72 17.04 6.06
CA LEU A 298 -3.73 16.09 6.61
C LEU A 298 -4.30 15.16 7.69
N PRO A 299 -5.11 15.61 8.67
CA PRO A 299 -5.73 14.70 9.64
C PRO A 299 -6.63 13.66 8.99
N SER A 300 -7.36 14.01 7.91
CA SER A 300 -8.20 13.05 7.18
C SER A 300 -7.37 12.00 6.43
N LEU A 301 -6.23 12.41 5.86
CA LEU A 301 -5.26 11.49 5.25
C LEU A 301 -4.70 10.51 6.28
N ALA A 302 -4.34 11.00 7.48
CA ALA A 302 -3.86 10.15 8.57
C ALA A 302 -4.93 9.16 9.04
N MET A 303 -6.17 9.62 9.29
CA MET A 303 -7.29 8.76 9.68
C MET A 303 -7.58 7.70 8.60
N ASN A 304 -7.48 8.06 7.32
CA ASN A 304 -7.62 7.14 6.20
C ASN A 304 -6.56 6.02 6.24
N VAL A 305 -5.29 6.37 6.46
CA VAL A 305 -4.20 5.37 6.60
C VAL A 305 -4.47 4.43 7.77
N VAL A 306 -4.84 4.97 8.95
CA VAL A 306 -5.15 4.16 10.13
C VAL A 306 -6.33 3.22 9.86
N THR A 307 -7.39 3.71 9.21
CA THR A 307 -8.55 2.89 8.83
C THR A 307 -8.13 1.75 7.89
N ASN A 308 -7.28 2.04 6.90
CA ASN A 308 -6.80 1.05 5.94
C ASN A 308 -5.96 -0.07 6.56
N LEU A 309 -5.18 0.24 7.59
CA LEU A 309 -4.35 -0.75 8.28
C LEU A 309 -5.15 -1.50 9.35
N LEU A 310 -5.88 -0.77 10.17
CA LEU A 310 -6.51 -1.33 11.37
C LEU A 310 -7.75 -2.17 11.04
N THR A 311 -8.57 -1.76 10.06
CA THR A 311 -9.80 -2.51 9.73
C THR A 311 -9.51 -3.95 9.28
N PRO A 312 -8.63 -4.21 8.29
CA PRO A 312 -8.31 -5.58 7.90
C PRO A 312 -7.68 -6.41 9.03
N LEU A 313 -6.85 -5.78 9.89
CA LEU A 313 -6.25 -6.46 11.05
C LEU A 313 -7.31 -6.85 12.10
N LEU A 314 -8.28 -5.98 12.38
CA LEU A 314 -9.38 -6.31 13.27
C LEU A 314 -10.27 -7.41 12.68
N VAL A 315 -10.56 -7.36 11.38
CA VAL A 315 -11.29 -8.43 10.70
C VAL A 315 -10.53 -9.76 10.80
N ALA A 316 -9.21 -9.75 10.58
CA ALA A 316 -8.36 -10.93 10.77
C ALA A 316 -8.45 -11.47 12.20
N ALA A 317 -8.32 -10.58 13.20
CA ALA A 317 -8.46 -10.95 14.61
C ALA A 317 -9.83 -11.58 14.91
N GLY A 318 -10.91 -11.00 14.41
CA GLY A 318 -12.27 -11.54 14.53
C GLY A 318 -12.40 -12.94 13.94
N LEU A 319 -11.79 -13.19 12.77
CA LEU A 319 -11.78 -14.50 12.12
C LEU A 319 -10.98 -15.54 12.90
N PHE A 320 -9.81 -15.17 13.43
CA PHE A 320 -8.99 -16.07 14.26
C PHE A 320 -9.66 -16.40 15.61
N LEU A 321 -10.38 -15.45 16.20
CA LEU A 321 -11.09 -15.65 17.48
C LEU A 321 -12.39 -16.44 17.33
N ALA A 322 -13.06 -16.33 16.18
CA ALA A 322 -14.34 -17.01 15.90
C ALA A 322 -14.19 -18.49 15.55
N ARG A 323 -13.22 -19.18 16.08
CA ARG A 323 -12.88 -20.56 15.80
C ARG A 323 -14.12 -21.45 15.66
N ARG A 324 -14.26 -22.13 14.51
CA ARG A 324 -15.19 -23.24 14.34
C ARG A 324 -14.63 -24.52 14.94
#